data_113324299fadcdc36921a5c63f1f20f8
#
_entry.id   113324299fadcdc36921a5c63f1f20f8
#
_cell.length_a   1.000
_cell.length_b   1.000
_cell.length_c   1.000
_cell.angle_alpha   90.00
_cell.angle_beta   90.00
_cell.angle_gamma   90.00
#
_symmetry.space_group_name_H-M   'P 1'
#
loop_
_entity.id
_entity.type
_entity.pdbx_description
1 polymer ?
#
loop_
_entity_poly.entity_id
_entity_poly.type
_entity_poly.pdbx_seq_one_letter_code
_entity_poly.pdbx_strand_id
1 'polypeptide(L)'
;MHSAMAERGNAVSRSGRCRLASESNSVADPNRTRFETAVRLLAPLLDELVFVGGSTAGVFISDPAATTIRPTKDIDAIVDVASYAQYTALSDRLRALGFMEDTSEDAPLCRWRNGTTIIDVLPTSERVLGFTNRWYPAAV
;
A
#
# COMPACT_ATOMS: atom_id res chain seq x y z
N MET A 1 -74.18 -36.70 22.70
CA MET A 1 -73.06 -37.29 23.50
C MET A 1 -71.85 -37.33 22.64
N HIS A 2 -70.77 -36.94 23.18
CA HIS A 2 -69.35 -36.97 22.75
C HIS A 2 -68.90 -35.79 21.93
N SER A 3 -68.32 -34.96 22.67
CA SER A 3 -67.31 -33.93 22.47
C SER A 3 -66.07 -34.47 21.65
N ALA A 4 -65.65 -33.70 20.68
CA ALA A 4 -64.30 -33.85 20.07
C ALA A 4 -63.55 -32.54 20.19
N MET A 5 -62.53 -32.54 21.01
CA MET A 5 -61.60 -31.46 21.24
C MET A 5 -60.73 -31.27 20.01
N ALA A 6 -60.65 -30.02 19.55
CA ALA A 6 -59.71 -29.62 18.53
C ALA A 6 -58.40 -29.17 19.21
N GLU A 7 -57.33 -29.84 18.96
CA GLU A 7 -55.98 -29.42 19.32
C GLU A 7 -55.46 -28.38 18.32
N ARG A 8 -55.13 -27.22 18.82
CA ARG A 8 -54.47 -26.16 18.05
C ARG A 8 -52.96 -26.38 18.09
N GLY A 9 -52.41 -26.84 17.00
CA GLY A 9 -50.98 -26.89 16.79
C GLY A 9 -50.37 -25.51 16.68
N ASN A 10 -49.47 -25.21 17.58
CA ASN A 10 -48.72 -23.98 17.65
C ASN A 10 -47.56 -24.02 16.68
N ALA A 11 -47.69 -23.33 15.52
CA ALA A 11 -46.61 -23.20 14.55
C ALA A 11 -45.63 -22.14 15.04
N VAL A 12 -44.50 -22.58 15.60
CA VAL A 12 -43.37 -21.73 15.95
C VAL A 12 -42.63 -21.36 14.67
N SER A 13 -42.83 -20.12 14.22
CA SER A 13 -42.05 -19.50 13.15
C SER A 13 -40.61 -19.27 13.63
N ARG A 14 -39.68 -20.08 13.20
CA ARG A 14 -38.24 -19.84 13.34
C ARG A 14 -37.74 -18.98 12.17
N SER A 15 -37.94 -17.69 12.23
CA SER A 15 -37.17 -16.76 11.41
C SER A 15 -35.81 -16.50 12.07
N GLY A 16 -34.90 -17.46 11.93
CA GLY A 16 -33.49 -17.26 12.24
C GLY A 16 -32.88 -16.33 11.23
N ARG A 17 -32.93 -15.03 11.48
CA ARG A 17 -32.03 -14.09 10.77
C ARG A 17 -30.63 -14.37 11.29
N CYS A 18 -29.86 -15.09 10.48
CA CYS A 18 -28.42 -15.14 10.60
C CYS A 18 -27.93 -13.70 10.40
N ARG A 19 -27.66 -12.97 11.48
CA ARG A 19 -26.88 -11.76 11.43
C ARG A 19 -25.47 -12.18 11.11
N LEU A 20 -25.08 -11.96 9.87
CA LEU A 20 -23.67 -11.88 9.49
C LEU A 20 -23.08 -10.66 10.21
N ALA A 21 -22.66 -10.88 11.46
CA ALA A 21 -21.80 -9.97 12.17
C ALA A 21 -20.40 -10.14 11.59
N SER A 22 -20.07 -9.41 10.54
CA SER A 22 -18.71 -9.18 10.14
C SER A 22 -18.55 -7.70 9.77
N GLU A 23 -18.88 -6.83 10.70
CA GLU A 23 -18.20 -5.56 10.76
C GLU A 23 -16.87 -5.83 11.47
N SER A 24 -15.91 -6.34 10.70
CA SER A 24 -14.52 -6.22 11.05
C SER A 24 -14.24 -4.72 11.06
N ASN A 25 -14.18 -4.15 12.24
CA ASN A 25 -13.67 -2.82 12.49
C ASN A 25 -12.14 -2.88 12.24
N SER A 26 -11.74 -3.10 10.99
CA SER A 26 -10.38 -2.97 10.57
C SER A 26 -10.07 -1.48 10.64
N VAL A 27 -9.37 -1.07 11.68
CA VAL A 27 -8.71 0.24 11.70
C VAL A 27 -7.96 0.32 10.37
N ALA A 28 -8.41 1.21 9.49
CA ALA A 28 -7.84 1.35 8.16
C ALA A 28 -6.35 1.68 8.34
N ASP A 29 -5.47 0.77 7.91
CA ASP A 29 -4.04 1.00 7.96
C ASP A 29 -3.70 2.18 7.03
N PRO A 30 -3.25 3.33 7.56
CA PRO A 30 -2.96 4.51 6.76
C PRO A 30 -1.82 4.27 5.76
N ASN A 31 -0.89 3.34 6.06
CA ASN A 31 0.18 2.96 5.16
C ASN A 31 -0.37 2.21 3.95
N ARG A 32 -1.31 1.31 4.17
CA ARG A 32 -1.94 0.55 3.09
C ARG A 32 -2.63 1.45 2.07
N THR A 33 -3.43 2.41 2.54
CA THR A 33 -4.14 3.35 1.64
C THR A 33 -3.16 4.19 0.83
N ARG A 34 -2.08 4.66 1.44
CA ARG A 34 -1.01 5.41 0.75
C ARG A 34 -0.29 4.54 -0.28
N PHE A 35 0.06 3.32 0.11
CA PHE A 35 0.72 2.36 -0.77
C PHE A 35 -0.15 2.04 -2.00
N GLU A 36 -1.41 1.70 -1.80
CA GLU A 36 -2.35 1.43 -2.90
C GLU A 36 -2.51 2.64 -3.84
N THR A 37 -2.50 3.85 -3.30
CA THR A 37 -2.57 5.08 -4.09
C THR A 37 -1.31 5.25 -4.93
N ALA A 38 -0.12 5.07 -4.35
CA ALA A 38 1.14 5.15 -5.08
C ALA A 38 1.25 4.09 -6.18
N VAL A 39 0.88 2.84 -5.89
CA VAL A 39 0.86 1.74 -6.88
C VAL A 39 -0.03 2.10 -8.07
N ARG A 40 -1.21 2.69 -7.86
CA ARG A 40 -2.08 3.13 -8.96
C ARG A 40 -1.45 4.25 -9.79
N LEU A 41 -0.84 5.24 -9.14
CA LEU A 41 -0.18 6.35 -9.83
C LEU A 41 1.05 5.88 -10.63
N LEU A 42 1.75 4.87 -10.13
CA LEU A 42 2.97 4.32 -10.72
C LEU A 42 2.69 3.11 -11.63
N ALA A 43 1.43 2.81 -11.94
CA ALA A 43 1.05 1.60 -12.69
C ALA A 43 1.89 1.33 -13.95
N PRO A 44 2.26 2.34 -14.79
CA PRO A 44 3.09 2.10 -15.96
C PRO A 44 4.57 1.79 -15.67
N LEU A 45 5.01 1.88 -14.42
CA LEU A 45 6.41 1.70 -14.00
C LEU A 45 6.58 0.48 -13.08
N LEU A 46 5.51 -0.25 -12.73
CA LEU A 46 5.56 -1.30 -11.71
C LEU A 46 6.54 -2.43 -12.02
N ASP A 47 6.77 -2.74 -13.29
CA ASP A 47 7.72 -3.79 -13.70
C ASP A 47 9.19 -3.38 -13.48
N GLU A 48 9.46 -2.10 -13.21
CA GLU A 48 10.79 -1.54 -13.04
C GLU A 48 11.07 -1.14 -11.58
N LEU A 49 10.05 -1.19 -10.70
CA LEU A 49 10.12 -0.71 -9.33
C LEU A 49 9.93 -1.84 -8.33
N VAL A 50 10.79 -1.89 -7.32
CA VAL A 50 10.64 -2.79 -6.16
C VAL A 50 10.34 -1.95 -4.92
N PHE A 51 9.13 -2.09 -4.38
CA PHE A 51 8.73 -1.37 -3.18
C PHE A 51 9.34 -2.01 -1.93
N VAL A 52 9.85 -1.18 -1.05
CA VAL A 52 10.53 -1.59 0.19
C VAL A 52 10.07 -0.72 1.37
N GLY A 53 10.63 -0.97 2.55
CA GLY A 53 10.44 -0.15 3.73
C GLY A 53 9.13 -0.40 4.48
N GLY A 54 8.84 0.48 5.43
CA GLY A 54 7.73 0.35 6.37
C GLY A 54 6.34 0.43 5.72
N SER A 55 6.22 1.09 4.56
CA SER A 55 4.95 1.23 3.84
C SER A 55 4.44 -0.10 3.29
N THR A 56 5.34 -1.05 2.99
CA THR A 56 5.01 -2.39 2.47
C THR A 56 4.76 -3.40 3.58
N ALA A 57 5.24 -3.15 4.81
CA ALA A 57 5.14 -4.08 5.92
C ALA A 57 3.69 -4.50 6.20
N GLY A 58 2.74 -3.57 6.15
CA GLY A 58 1.32 -3.84 6.37
C GLY A 58 0.67 -4.77 5.35
N VAL A 59 1.26 -4.87 4.15
CA VAL A 59 0.77 -5.78 3.10
C VAL A 59 1.11 -7.25 3.42
N PHE A 60 2.21 -7.48 4.14
CA PHE A 60 2.72 -8.81 4.46
C PHE A 60 2.32 -9.31 5.85
N ILE A 61 1.84 -8.44 6.74
CA ILE A 61 1.40 -8.83 8.08
C ILE A 61 -0.07 -9.23 8.01
N SER A 62 -0.32 -10.51 8.20
CA SER A 62 -1.67 -11.11 8.25
C SER A 62 -2.13 -11.44 9.67
N ASP A 63 -1.28 -11.24 10.68
CA ASP A 63 -1.60 -11.54 12.06
C ASP A 63 -2.40 -10.38 12.71
N PRO A 64 -3.66 -10.60 13.12
CA PRO A 64 -4.46 -9.58 13.80
C PRO A 64 -3.90 -9.14 15.15
N ALA A 65 -3.01 -9.93 15.75
CA ALA A 65 -2.34 -9.63 17.02
C ALA A 65 -1.01 -8.88 16.83
N ALA A 66 -0.60 -8.62 15.57
CA ALA A 66 0.60 -7.86 15.31
C ALA A 66 0.49 -6.44 15.88
N THR A 67 1.60 -5.97 16.44
CA THR A 67 1.67 -4.58 16.96
C THR A 67 1.41 -3.58 15.84
N THR A 68 0.78 -2.46 16.17
CA THR A 68 0.48 -1.37 15.24
C THR A 68 1.72 -0.96 14.46
N ILE A 69 1.64 -1.04 13.12
CA ILE A 69 2.71 -0.61 12.24
C ILE A 69 2.87 0.90 12.34
N ARG A 70 4.10 1.38 12.50
CA ARG A 70 4.38 2.81 12.54
C ARG A 70 3.96 3.46 11.23
N PRO A 71 3.12 4.52 11.25
CA PRO A 71 2.78 5.25 10.05
C PRO A 71 4.02 5.84 9.39
N THR A 72 4.20 5.61 8.08
CA THR A 72 5.21 6.26 7.25
C THR A 72 4.56 7.31 6.36
N LYS A 73 5.29 8.38 6.04
CA LYS A 73 4.79 9.45 5.18
C LYS A 73 5.11 9.20 3.71
N ASP A 74 6.18 8.48 3.47
CA ASP A 74 6.79 8.20 2.17
C ASP A 74 6.74 6.71 1.84
N ILE A 75 6.90 6.43 0.57
CA ILE A 75 6.94 5.09 0.01
C ILE A 75 8.28 4.94 -0.69
N ASP A 76 9.06 3.97 -0.25
CA ASP A 76 10.36 3.68 -0.82
C ASP A 76 10.23 2.72 -2.00
N ALA A 77 10.81 3.07 -3.14
CA ALA A 77 10.85 2.23 -4.34
C ALA A 77 12.28 2.16 -4.88
N ILE A 78 12.82 0.96 -5.00
CA ILE A 78 14.12 0.71 -5.61
C ILE A 78 13.95 0.58 -7.12
N VAL A 79 14.90 1.14 -7.86
CA VAL A 79 14.97 1.02 -9.31
C VAL A 79 16.36 0.57 -9.74
N ASP A 80 16.42 -0.42 -10.65
CA ASP A 80 17.69 -0.88 -11.20
C ASP A 80 18.16 0.03 -12.34
N VAL A 81 18.92 1.06 -11.98
CA VAL A 81 19.55 1.98 -12.92
C VAL A 81 21.03 2.10 -12.64
N ALA A 82 21.84 1.91 -13.68
CA ALA A 82 23.29 1.89 -13.59
C ALA A 82 23.93 3.25 -13.92
N SER A 83 23.18 4.20 -14.48
CA SER A 83 23.68 5.49 -14.92
C SER A 83 22.72 6.65 -14.66
N TYR A 84 23.27 7.84 -14.56
CA TYR A 84 22.48 9.07 -14.44
C TYR A 84 21.54 9.29 -15.65
N ALA A 85 21.95 8.89 -16.85
CA ALA A 85 21.11 8.98 -18.04
C ALA A 85 19.83 8.11 -17.92
N GLN A 86 19.97 6.89 -17.41
CA GLN A 86 18.82 6.01 -17.16
C GLN A 86 17.90 6.59 -16.07
N TYR A 87 18.48 7.16 -15.01
CA TYR A 87 17.69 7.82 -13.97
C TYR A 87 16.95 9.06 -14.50
N THR A 88 17.58 9.84 -15.38
CA THR A 88 16.93 10.98 -16.04
C THR A 88 15.75 10.53 -16.90
N ALA A 89 15.91 9.47 -17.67
CA ALA A 89 14.82 8.90 -18.47
C ALA A 89 13.64 8.43 -17.59
N LEU A 90 13.92 7.82 -16.45
CA LEU A 90 12.91 7.48 -15.47
C LEU A 90 12.25 8.71 -14.88
N SER A 91 13.03 9.76 -14.57
CA SER A 91 12.54 11.06 -14.08
C SER A 91 11.54 11.70 -15.03
N ASP A 92 11.81 11.64 -16.33
CA ASP A 92 10.88 12.18 -17.35
C ASP A 92 9.57 11.38 -17.38
N ARG A 93 9.63 10.07 -17.19
CA ARG A 93 8.43 9.23 -17.07
C ARG A 93 7.63 9.52 -15.80
N LEU A 94 8.31 9.75 -14.66
CA LEU A 94 7.66 10.17 -13.42
C LEU A 94 6.95 11.51 -13.58
N ARG A 95 7.58 12.49 -14.26
CA ARG A 95 6.95 13.78 -14.58
C ARG A 95 5.73 13.60 -15.47
N ALA A 96 5.79 12.72 -16.46
CA ALA A 96 4.65 12.40 -17.32
C ALA A 96 3.47 11.79 -16.56
N LEU A 97 3.72 11.11 -15.42
CA LEU A 97 2.71 10.60 -14.50
C LEU A 97 2.23 11.64 -13.47
N GLY A 98 2.69 12.87 -13.57
CA GLY A 98 2.30 13.98 -12.69
C GLY A 98 3.09 14.07 -11.39
N PHE A 99 4.20 13.36 -11.28
CA PHE A 99 5.12 13.54 -10.16
C PHE A 99 6.06 14.71 -10.42
N MET A 100 6.42 15.42 -9.35
CA MET A 100 7.41 16.48 -9.34
C MET A 100 8.48 16.19 -8.29
N GLU A 101 9.73 16.55 -8.58
CA GLU A 101 10.81 16.48 -7.59
C GLU A 101 10.49 17.35 -6.38
N ASP A 102 10.74 16.84 -5.20
CA ASP A 102 10.62 17.63 -3.98
C ASP A 102 11.88 18.48 -3.79
N THR A 103 11.75 19.77 -4.04
CA THR A 103 12.86 20.73 -3.94
C THR A 103 12.90 21.47 -2.60
N SER A 104 12.16 21.00 -1.59
CA SER A 104 12.23 21.57 -0.24
C SER A 104 13.60 21.34 0.37
N GLU A 105 14.04 22.26 1.25
CA GLU A 105 15.42 22.33 1.78
C GLU A 105 15.91 21.02 2.40
N ASP A 106 15.00 20.29 3.09
CA ASP A 106 15.33 19.05 3.79
C ASP A 106 14.93 17.77 3.00
N ALA A 107 14.48 17.90 1.76
CA ALA A 107 14.04 16.74 0.98
C ALA A 107 15.25 15.95 0.45
N PRO A 108 15.23 14.61 0.55
CA PRO A 108 16.24 13.79 -0.11
C PRO A 108 16.13 13.93 -1.64
N LEU A 109 17.27 13.83 -2.33
CA LEU A 109 17.36 13.98 -3.79
C LEU A 109 16.51 12.96 -4.58
N CYS A 110 16.14 11.86 -3.95
CA CYS A 110 15.32 10.81 -4.56
C CYS A 110 13.81 11.03 -4.38
N ARG A 111 13.39 12.11 -3.76
CA ARG A 111 12.00 12.35 -3.37
C ARG A 111 11.17 12.98 -4.48
N TRP A 112 10.01 12.38 -4.70
CA TRP A 112 9.02 12.82 -5.66
C TRP A 112 7.65 12.99 -5.00
N ARG A 113 6.85 13.92 -5.50
CA ARG A 113 5.50 14.21 -5.00
C ARG A 113 4.48 14.24 -6.12
N ASN A 114 3.31 13.65 -5.84
CA ASN A 114 2.10 13.85 -6.64
C ASN A 114 0.94 14.09 -5.66
N GLY A 115 0.52 15.34 -5.51
CA GLY A 115 -0.43 15.75 -4.47
C GLY A 115 0.08 15.41 -3.08
N THR A 116 -0.65 14.58 -2.34
CA THR A 116 -0.26 14.09 -1.00
C THR A 116 0.60 12.83 -1.02
N THR A 117 0.79 12.21 -2.19
CA THR A 117 1.62 11.03 -2.35
C THR A 117 3.09 11.41 -2.42
N ILE A 118 3.90 10.82 -1.55
CA ILE A 118 5.35 11.01 -1.49
C ILE A 118 6.00 9.67 -1.77
N ILE A 119 6.94 9.66 -2.72
CA ILE A 119 7.75 8.49 -3.04
C ILE A 119 9.23 8.86 -3.04
N ASP A 120 10.08 7.96 -2.54
CA ASP A 120 11.52 8.05 -2.64
C ASP A 120 12.00 6.98 -3.62
N VAL A 121 12.56 7.41 -4.76
CA VAL A 121 13.02 6.53 -5.84
C VAL A 121 14.52 6.32 -5.70
N LEU A 122 14.89 5.12 -5.26
CA LEU A 122 16.21 4.77 -4.77
C LEU A 122 16.98 3.97 -5.83
N PRO A 123 18.06 4.51 -6.43
CA PRO A 123 18.85 3.77 -7.41
C PRO A 123 19.68 2.68 -6.75
N THR A 124 19.91 1.58 -7.48
CA THR A 124 20.82 0.49 -7.06
C THR A 124 22.29 0.91 -7.09
N SER A 125 22.66 1.97 -7.82
CA SER A 125 24.01 2.45 -7.96
C SER A 125 24.22 3.81 -7.30
N GLU A 126 25.22 3.94 -6.42
CA GLU A 126 25.61 5.22 -5.81
C GLU A 126 26.05 6.28 -6.82
N ARG A 127 26.51 5.86 -8.01
CA ARG A 127 26.95 6.78 -9.09
C ARG A 127 25.85 7.66 -9.62
N VAL A 128 24.59 7.32 -9.34
CA VAL A 128 23.42 8.03 -9.85
C VAL A 128 23.10 9.25 -8.98
N LEU A 129 22.93 9.08 -7.69
CA LEU A 129 22.56 10.15 -6.74
C LEU A 129 23.59 10.39 -5.63
N GLY A 130 24.72 9.69 -5.65
CA GLY A 130 25.76 9.80 -4.62
C GLY A 130 25.50 8.99 -3.36
N PHE A 131 24.43 8.20 -3.33
CA PHE A 131 24.11 7.28 -2.23
C PHE A 131 23.44 6.01 -2.75
N THR A 132 23.57 4.92 -2.01
CA THR A 132 22.85 3.66 -2.21
C THR A 132 22.89 2.83 -0.94
N ASN A 133 22.20 1.71 -0.93
CA ASN A 133 22.31 0.71 0.12
C ASN A 133 22.79 -0.62 -0.48
N ARG A 134 23.75 -1.27 0.18
CA ARG A 134 24.34 -2.54 -0.27
C ARG A 134 23.33 -3.66 -0.54
N TRP A 135 22.12 -3.55 0.00
CA TRP A 135 21.06 -4.54 -0.17
C TRP A 135 20.15 -4.28 -1.39
N TYR A 136 20.19 -3.07 -1.97
CA TYR A 136 19.32 -2.71 -3.10
C TYR A 136 19.56 -3.59 -4.33
N PRO A 137 20.81 -3.90 -4.75
CA PRO A 137 21.02 -4.77 -5.90
C PRO A 137 20.51 -6.21 -5.73
N ALA A 138 20.30 -6.66 -4.50
CA ALA A 138 19.76 -7.98 -4.21
C ALA A 138 18.22 -8.01 -4.16
N ALA A 139 17.56 -6.84 -4.18
CA ALA A 139 16.11 -6.70 -4.12
C ALA A 139 15.46 -6.63 -5.51
N VAL A 140 16.24 -6.34 -6.56
CA VAL A 140 15.80 -6.17 -7.95
C VAL A 140 16.19 -7.36 -8.83
#